data_fa447ecd6cd5ba70a995c5de9d7638fe
#
_entry.id   fa447ecd6cd5ba70a995c5de9d7638fe
#
_cell.length_a   1.000
_cell.length_b   1.000
_cell.length_c   1.000
_cell.angle_alpha   90.00
_cell.angle_beta   90.00
_cell.angle_gamma   90.00
#
_symmetry.space_group_name_H-M   'P 1'
#
loop_
_entity.id
_entity.type
_entity.pdbx_description
1 polymer ?
#
loop_
_entity_poly.entity_id
_entity_poly.type
_entity_poly.pdbx_seq_one_letter_code
_entity_poly.pdbx_strand_id
1 'polypeptide(L)'
;QQQLVVLARMTDGSVEDITHSAVYEANDREFAEADNTGLVTAGNHPGEIAVMIRYQDKASVFRASVPLGAPVDSLPSEQNFVDKFIFAKLKKVGMPPSAVADDSTFLRRVTLDIAGRLPKVDEAKAFAADKSPDKRTALVERLLRTEEYAEFFANKWSSLLRNKRANGAKLKTTMAFYDWIKESFYSNKPYDRFVREILAASGDIKQS
;
A
#
# COMPACT_ATOMS: atom_id res chain seq x y z
N GLN A 1 -16.48 23.21 -8.40
CA GLN A 1 -17.75 22.48 -8.22
C GLN A 1 -18.08 21.64 -9.45
N GLN A 2 -18.74 20.51 -9.24
CA GLN A 2 -19.18 19.62 -10.30
C GLN A 2 -20.56 19.07 -9.96
N GLN A 3 -21.54 19.32 -10.85
CA GLN A 3 -22.83 18.66 -10.77
C GLN A 3 -22.72 17.25 -11.31
N LEU A 4 -23.19 16.26 -10.53
CA LEU A 4 -23.32 14.89 -10.95
C LEU A 4 -24.72 14.64 -11.51
N VAL A 5 -24.81 13.76 -12.52
CA VAL A 5 -26.04 13.16 -12.99
C VAL A 5 -25.92 11.66 -12.78
N VAL A 6 -26.89 11.08 -12.09
CA VAL A 6 -26.88 9.65 -11.74
C VAL A 6 -28.02 8.97 -12.51
N LEU A 7 -27.64 8.07 -13.40
CA LEU A 7 -28.59 7.34 -14.22
C LEU A 7 -28.66 5.88 -13.77
N ALA A 8 -29.84 5.40 -13.46
CA ALA A 8 -30.11 3.99 -13.21
C ALA A 8 -30.63 3.31 -14.50
N ARG A 9 -30.00 2.19 -14.85
CA ARG A 9 -30.49 1.32 -15.91
C ARG A 9 -31.33 0.22 -15.28
N MET A 10 -32.62 0.17 -15.61
CA MET A 10 -33.56 -0.80 -15.10
C MET A 10 -33.50 -2.14 -15.83
N THR A 11 -34.11 -3.17 -15.28
CA THR A 11 -34.09 -4.53 -15.85
C THR A 11 -34.83 -4.65 -17.18
N ASP A 12 -35.78 -3.75 -17.45
CA ASP A 12 -36.50 -3.65 -18.73
C ASP A 12 -35.73 -2.87 -19.81
N GLY A 13 -34.52 -2.37 -19.46
CA GLY A 13 -33.64 -1.59 -20.33
C GLY A 13 -33.91 -0.09 -20.33
N SER A 14 -34.93 0.40 -19.60
CA SER A 14 -35.17 1.83 -19.42
C SER A 14 -34.03 2.49 -18.60
N VAL A 15 -33.88 3.79 -18.80
CA VAL A 15 -32.89 4.60 -18.06
C VAL A 15 -33.63 5.74 -17.35
N GLU A 16 -33.46 5.81 -16.05
CA GLU A 16 -34.07 6.84 -15.21
C GLU A 16 -33.00 7.72 -14.58
N ASP A 17 -33.29 9.02 -14.52
CA ASP A 17 -32.47 9.97 -13.74
C ASP A 17 -32.85 9.87 -12.27
N ILE A 18 -31.93 9.33 -11.48
CA ILE A 18 -32.11 9.12 -10.05
C ILE A 18 -31.24 10.10 -9.22
N THR A 19 -30.76 11.16 -9.84
CA THR A 19 -29.85 12.12 -9.20
C THR A 19 -30.37 12.61 -7.85
N HIS A 20 -31.65 12.95 -7.75
CA HIS A 20 -32.26 13.44 -6.51
C HIS A 20 -32.70 12.32 -5.54
N SER A 21 -32.66 11.08 -5.98
CA SER A 21 -33.03 9.91 -5.15
C SER A 21 -31.84 9.13 -4.64
N ALA A 22 -30.63 9.44 -5.13
CA ALA A 22 -29.40 8.83 -4.71
C ALA A 22 -28.85 9.47 -3.42
N VAL A 23 -28.11 8.70 -2.64
CA VAL A 23 -27.39 9.16 -1.45
C VAL A 23 -25.93 9.36 -1.81
N TYR A 24 -25.39 10.52 -1.44
CA TYR A 24 -24.01 10.92 -1.72
C TYR A 24 -23.20 10.98 -0.44
N GLU A 25 -22.01 10.39 -0.44
CA GLU A 25 -21.09 10.39 0.69
C GLU A 25 -19.66 10.57 0.20
N ALA A 26 -19.07 11.72 0.52
CA ALA A 26 -17.65 11.95 0.25
C ALA A 26 -16.78 11.12 1.20
N ASN A 27 -15.69 10.55 0.66
CA ASN A 27 -14.74 9.76 1.44
C ASN A 27 -14.03 10.58 2.55
N ASP A 28 -13.88 11.88 2.32
CA ASP A 28 -13.30 12.82 3.27
C ASP A 28 -13.86 14.22 3.02
N ARG A 29 -14.48 14.79 4.05
CA ARG A 29 -15.13 16.11 3.98
C ARG A 29 -14.13 17.27 3.91
N GLU A 30 -12.89 17.06 4.30
CA GLU A 30 -11.85 18.09 4.15
C GLU A 30 -11.48 18.31 2.67
N PHE A 31 -11.62 17.28 1.84
CA PHE A 31 -11.32 17.34 0.40
C PHE A 31 -12.53 17.68 -0.46
N ALA A 32 -13.73 17.24 -0.07
CA ALA A 32 -14.95 17.56 -0.79
C ALA A 32 -16.21 17.36 0.06
N GLU A 33 -17.24 18.09 -0.29
CA GLU A 33 -18.61 17.85 0.15
C GLU A 33 -19.49 17.52 -1.04
N ALA A 34 -20.49 16.68 -0.82
CA ALA A 34 -21.52 16.39 -1.80
C ALA A 34 -22.89 16.59 -1.13
N ASP A 35 -23.75 17.35 -1.78
CA ASP A 35 -25.11 17.58 -1.29
C ASP A 35 -26.10 16.53 -1.85
N ASN A 36 -27.34 16.60 -1.39
CA ASN A 36 -28.42 15.69 -1.81
C ASN A 36 -28.93 15.93 -3.24
N THR A 37 -28.46 16.99 -3.92
CA THR A 37 -28.75 17.27 -5.32
C THR A 37 -27.66 16.72 -6.25
N GLY A 38 -26.61 16.13 -5.70
CA GLY A 38 -25.45 15.63 -6.44
C GLY A 38 -24.45 16.71 -6.82
N LEU A 39 -24.51 17.90 -6.20
CA LEU A 39 -23.49 18.92 -6.38
C LEU A 39 -22.28 18.60 -5.50
N VAL A 40 -21.13 18.31 -6.14
CA VAL A 40 -19.84 18.10 -5.46
C VAL A 40 -19.07 19.40 -5.44
N THR A 41 -18.70 19.84 -4.24
CA THR A 41 -17.85 21.02 -4.02
C THR A 41 -16.53 20.59 -3.46
N ALA A 42 -15.44 20.90 -4.18
CA ALA A 42 -14.08 20.62 -3.71
C ALA A 42 -13.69 21.60 -2.58
N GLY A 43 -13.01 21.07 -1.57
CA GLY A 43 -12.36 21.85 -0.53
C GLY A 43 -11.08 22.53 -1.01
N ASN A 44 -10.36 23.13 -0.07
CA ASN A 44 -9.11 23.86 -0.35
C ASN A 44 -7.85 22.96 -0.34
N HIS A 45 -7.99 21.69 -0.01
CA HIS A 45 -6.86 20.76 0.07
C HIS A 45 -6.67 20.02 -1.26
N PRO A 46 -5.45 20.05 -1.83
CA PRO A 46 -5.15 19.24 -3.01
C PRO A 46 -5.15 17.76 -2.66
N GLY A 47 -5.72 16.95 -3.54
CA GLY A 47 -5.81 15.50 -3.31
C GLY A 47 -6.80 14.80 -4.22
N GLU A 48 -7.12 13.57 -3.87
CA GLU A 48 -8.11 12.74 -4.56
C GLU A 48 -9.44 12.79 -3.83
N ILE A 49 -10.48 13.09 -4.60
CA ILE A 49 -11.87 13.05 -4.15
C ILE A 49 -12.49 11.74 -4.61
N ALA A 50 -13.17 11.06 -3.72
CA ALA A 50 -14.08 9.98 -4.04
C ALA A 50 -15.43 10.24 -3.37
N VAL A 51 -16.50 10.29 -4.16
CA VAL A 51 -17.87 10.40 -3.65
C VAL A 51 -18.57 9.08 -3.96
N MET A 52 -18.99 8.39 -2.91
CA MET A 52 -19.81 7.20 -3.03
C MET A 52 -21.25 7.62 -3.30
N ILE A 53 -21.85 7.01 -4.30
CA ILE A 53 -23.22 7.25 -4.73
C ILE A 53 -23.97 5.95 -4.52
N ARG A 54 -25.01 5.98 -3.71
CA ARG A 54 -25.82 4.79 -3.39
C ARG A 54 -27.27 5.01 -3.82
N TYR A 55 -27.82 3.99 -4.45
CA TYR A 55 -29.24 3.93 -4.76
C TYR A 55 -29.71 2.49 -4.60
N GLN A 56 -30.70 2.25 -3.73
CA GLN A 56 -31.17 0.91 -3.36
C GLN A 56 -29.98 0.02 -2.92
N ASP A 57 -29.78 -1.13 -3.58
CA ASP A 57 -28.70 -2.10 -3.33
C ASP A 57 -27.43 -1.85 -4.17
N LYS A 58 -27.41 -0.79 -4.97
CA LYS A 58 -26.31 -0.45 -5.88
C LYS A 58 -25.46 0.70 -5.35
N ALA A 59 -24.16 0.61 -5.65
CA ALA A 59 -23.23 1.67 -5.36
C ALA A 59 -22.34 1.97 -6.57
N SER A 60 -22.03 3.25 -6.74
CA SER A 60 -21.07 3.75 -7.73
C SER A 60 -20.15 4.75 -7.08
N VAL A 61 -19.04 5.10 -7.72
CA VAL A 61 -18.08 6.05 -7.17
C VAL A 61 -17.71 7.08 -8.23
N PHE A 62 -17.98 8.35 -7.92
CA PHE A 62 -17.39 9.46 -8.66
C PHE A 62 -16.00 9.75 -8.12
N ARG A 63 -15.03 9.97 -9.02
CA ARG A 63 -13.64 10.30 -8.65
C ARG A 63 -13.17 11.54 -9.37
N ALA A 64 -12.54 12.43 -8.61
CA ALA A 64 -11.92 13.63 -9.14
C ALA A 64 -10.57 13.89 -8.44
N SER A 65 -9.76 14.76 -9.02
CA SER A 65 -8.50 15.20 -8.42
C SER A 65 -8.54 16.73 -8.29
N VAL A 66 -8.19 17.24 -7.12
CA VAL A 66 -7.93 18.66 -6.89
C VAL A 66 -6.41 18.85 -7.00
N PRO A 67 -5.91 19.50 -8.05
CA PRO A 67 -4.48 19.67 -8.23
C PRO A 67 -3.91 20.70 -7.24
N LEU A 68 -2.68 20.47 -6.79
CA LEU A 68 -1.89 21.50 -6.09
C LEU A 68 -1.51 22.63 -7.07
N GLY A 69 -1.37 22.29 -8.36
CA GLY A 69 -1.11 23.26 -9.41
C GLY A 69 0.34 23.75 -9.48
N ALA A 70 1.27 23.13 -8.74
CA ALA A 70 2.68 23.46 -8.88
C ALA A 70 3.26 22.88 -10.18
N PRO A 71 4.18 23.61 -10.85
CA PRO A 71 4.83 23.10 -12.06
C PRO A 71 5.67 21.86 -11.74
N VAL A 72 5.59 20.85 -12.60
CA VAL A 72 6.41 19.62 -12.53
C VAL A 72 7.31 19.60 -13.75
N ASP A 73 8.36 20.44 -13.70
CA ASP A 73 9.24 20.68 -14.86
C ASP A 73 10.26 19.58 -15.09
N SER A 74 10.68 18.90 -14.01
CA SER A 74 11.63 17.80 -14.08
C SER A 74 11.19 16.62 -13.21
N LEU A 75 11.33 15.43 -13.76
CA LEU A 75 11.14 14.18 -13.06
C LEU A 75 12.42 13.35 -13.20
N PRO A 76 12.75 12.50 -12.20
CA PRO A 76 13.82 11.52 -12.37
C PRO A 76 13.55 10.58 -13.54
N SER A 77 14.57 9.90 -14.02
CA SER A 77 14.40 8.82 -15.00
C SER A 77 13.59 7.66 -14.37
N GLU A 78 12.69 7.09 -15.14
CA GLU A 78 11.93 5.91 -14.73
C GLU A 78 12.90 4.73 -14.49
N GLN A 79 12.84 4.10 -13.32
CA GLN A 79 13.63 2.94 -12.95
C GLN A 79 12.85 1.64 -13.15
N ASN A 80 11.52 1.72 -13.11
CA ASN A 80 10.62 0.59 -13.29
C ASN A 80 9.24 1.04 -13.79
N PHE A 81 8.38 0.08 -14.10
CA PHE A 81 7.04 0.38 -14.65
C PHE A 81 6.12 1.16 -13.70
N VAL A 82 6.36 1.12 -12.38
CA VAL A 82 5.56 1.85 -11.39
C VAL A 82 5.79 3.36 -11.54
N ASP A 83 7.04 3.77 -11.80
CA ASP A 83 7.41 5.18 -11.92
C ASP A 83 6.62 5.88 -13.02
N LYS A 84 6.33 5.19 -14.12
CA LYS A 84 5.48 5.71 -15.20
C LYS A 84 4.12 6.19 -14.70
N PHE A 85 3.46 5.38 -13.86
CA PHE A 85 2.14 5.72 -13.32
C PHE A 85 2.23 6.79 -12.23
N ILE A 86 3.24 6.70 -11.37
CA ILE A 86 3.48 7.70 -10.32
C ILE A 86 3.79 9.06 -10.93
N PHE A 87 4.71 9.13 -11.90
CA PHE A 87 5.08 10.39 -12.54
C PHE A 87 3.94 11.00 -13.35
N ALA A 88 3.15 10.19 -14.04
CA ALA A 88 1.94 10.66 -14.70
C ALA A 88 0.94 11.27 -13.69
N LYS A 89 0.80 10.64 -12.52
CA LYS A 89 -0.05 11.13 -11.44
C LYS A 89 0.48 12.45 -10.86
N LEU A 90 1.77 12.53 -10.56
CA LEU A 90 2.41 13.74 -10.03
C LEU A 90 2.23 14.92 -10.98
N LYS A 91 2.42 14.71 -12.30
CA LYS A 91 2.14 15.73 -13.33
C LYS A 91 0.67 16.16 -13.32
N LYS A 92 -0.26 15.19 -13.28
CA LYS A 92 -1.70 15.46 -13.27
C LYS A 92 -2.14 16.32 -12.09
N VAL A 93 -1.59 16.05 -10.90
CA VAL A 93 -1.96 16.79 -9.69
C VAL A 93 -1.07 18.01 -9.44
N GLY A 94 -0.09 18.28 -10.29
CA GLY A 94 0.84 19.41 -10.12
C GLY A 94 1.64 19.31 -8.82
N MET A 95 2.17 18.13 -8.50
CA MET A 95 2.93 17.85 -7.29
C MET A 95 4.35 17.42 -7.65
N PRO A 96 5.34 18.33 -7.60
CA PRO A 96 6.72 17.94 -7.88
C PRO A 96 7.23 16.98 -6.79
N PRO A 97 8.02 15.95 -7.18
CA PRO A 97 8.64 15.06 -6.19
C PRO A 97 9.67 15.82 -5.35
N SER A 98 9.81 15.43 -4.10
CA SER A 98 10.90 15.91 -3.27
C SER A 98 12.25 15.37 -3.76
N ALA A 99 13.34 16.03 -3.35
CA ALA A 99 14.69 15.56 -3.63
C ALA A 99 14.92 14.15 -3.07
N VAL A 100 15.85 13.42 -3.68
CA VAL A 100 16.28 12.11 -3.19
C VAL A 100 16.81 12.25 -1.78
N ALA A 101 16.41 11.36 -0.88
CA ALA A 101 16.83 11.33 0.51
C ALA A 101 18.37 11.25 0.61
N ASP A 102 18.94 11.97 1.58
CA ASP A 102 20.35 11.86 1.91
C ASP A 102 20.70 10.45 2.45
N ASP A 103 21.97 10.18 2.58
CA ASP A 103 22.46 8.85 2.99
C ASP A 103 22.03 8.45 4.40
N SER A 104 21.93 9.40 5.32
CA SER A 104 21.51 9.12 6.70
C SER A 104 20.02 8.76 6.77
N THR A 105 19.19 9.51 6.06
CA THR A 105 17.78 9.26 5.90
C THR A 105 17.52 7.95 5.17
N PHE A 106 18.27 7.69 4.09
CA PHE A 106 18.19 6.43 3.34
C PHE A 106 18.52 5.24 4.23
N LEU A 107 19.69 5.27 4.92
CA LEU A 107 20.10 4.19 5.81
C LEU A 107 19.03 3.89 6.87
N ARG A 108 18.51 4.93 7.53
CA ARG A 108 17.49 4.78 8.54
C ARG A 108 16.21 4.13 7.98
N ARG A 109 15.71 4.64 6.85
CA ARG A 109 14.47 4.13 6.23
C ARG A 109 14.63 2.70 5.77
N VAL A 110 15.68 2.40 5.01
CA VAL A 110 15.86 1.06 4.45
C VAL A 110 16.08 -0.01 5.52
N THR A 111 16.78 0.33 6.63
CA THR A 111 16.96 -0.61 7.73
C THR A 111 15.65 -0.87 8.48
N LEU A 112 14.80 0.15 8.66
CA LEU A 112 13.46 0.00 9.22
C LEU A 112 12.55 -0.83 8.31
N ASP A 113 12.57 -0.56 7.01
CA ASP A 113 11.65 -1.18 6.05
C ASP A 113 12.00 -2.66 5.80
N ILE A 114 13.29 -3.00 5.79
CA ILE A 114 13.75 -4.36 5.50
C ILE A 114 13.95 -5.19 6.78
N ALA A 115 14.64 -4.65 7.78
CA ALA A 115 15.01 -5.41 8.98
C ALA A 115 14.15 -5.08 10.22
N GLY A 116 13.23 -4.13 10.13
CA GLY A 116 12.31 -3.78 11.23
C GLY A 116 12.97 -3.11 12.43
N ARG A 117 14.20 -2.62 12.29
CA ARG A 117 14.99 -2.00 13.35
C ARG A 117 15.68 -0.72 12.88
N LEU A 118 16.20 0.05 13.82
CA LEU A 118 17.10 1.15 13.52
C LEU A 118 18.53 0.62 13.18
N PRO A 119 19.30 1.34 12.36
CA PRO A 119 20.70 1.00 12.14
C PRO A 119 21.50 1.10 13.44
N LYS A 120 22.45 0.20 13.63
CA LYS A 120 23.42 0.25 14.74
C LYS A 120 24.41 1.40 14.51
N VAL A 121 25.03 1.89 15.57
CA VAL A 121 25.99 3.00 15.48
C VAL A 121 27.15 2.69 14.53
N ASP A 122 27.66 1.46 14.58
CA ASP A 122 28.78 1.05 13.72
C ASP A 122 28.35 0.91 12.26
N GLU A 123 27.12 0.45 11.99
CA GLU A 123 26.55 0.42 10.65
C GLU A 123 26.42 1.84 10.07
N ALA A 124 25.97 2.80 10.90
CA ALA A 124 25.83 4.19 10.49
C ALA A 124 27.19 4.83 10.17
N LYS A 125 28.21 4.59 11.02
CA LYS A 125 29.59 5.08 10.78
C LYS A 125 30.18 4.48 9.52
N ALA A 126 30.07 3.16 9.33
CA ALA A 126 30.58 2.46 8.16
C ALA A 126 29.91 2.96 6.86
N PHE A 127 28.57 3.11 6.86
CA PHE A 127 27.84 3.60 5.71
C PHE A 127 28.17 5.06 5.35
N ALA A 128 28.37 5.92 6.35
CA ALA A 128 28.77 7.31 6.14
C ALA A 128 30.21 7.43 5.59
N ALA A 129 31.12 6.54 6.00
CA ALA A 129 32.50 6.50 5.53
C ALA A 129 32.64 5.91 4.12
N ASP A 130 31.70 5.05 3.71
CA ASP A 130 31.71 4.41 2.39
C ASP A 130 31.44 5.44 1.28
N LYS A 131 32.35 5.50 0.30
CA LYS A 131 32.26 6.39 -0.87
C LYS A 131 31.90 5.65 -2.17
N SER A 132 31.60 4.35 -2.07
CA SER A 132 31.21 3.54 -3.24
C SER A 132 29.92 4.07 -3.87
N PRO A 133 29.83 4.14 -5.20
CA PRO A 133 28.64 4.64 -5.88
C PRO A 133 27.42 3.72 -5.72
N ASP A 134 27.65 2.45 -5.47
CA ASP A 134 26.64 1.38 -5.31
C ASP A 134 26.33 1.03 -3.84
N LYS A 135 26.88 1.78 -2.87
CA LYS A 135 26.72 1.49 -1.43
C LYS A 135 25.26 1.32 -0.97
N ARG A 136 24.33 2.05 -1.59
CA ARG A 136 22.89 1.94 -1.28
C ARG A 136 22.34 0.59 -1.71
N THR A 137 22.65 0.15 -2.92
CA THR A 137 22.27 -1.17 -3.44
C THR A 137 22.89 -2.28 -2.62
N ALA A 138 24.19 -2.17 -2.35
CA ALA A 138 24.93 -3.14 -1.51
C ALA A 138 24.33 -3.25 -0.09
N LEU A 139 23.87 -2.14 0.49
CA LEU A 139 23.18 -2.16 1.78
C LEU A 139 21.85 -2.93 1.71
N VAL A 140 21.04 -2.66 0.69
CA VAL A 140 19.75 -3.36 0.48
C VAL A 140 19.98 -4.86 0.36
N GLU A 141 20.89 -5.28 -0.53
CA GLU A 141 21.23 -6.68 -0.74
C GLU A 141 21.72 -7.38 0.54
N ARG A 142 22.52 -6.67 1.34
CA ARG A 142 22.99 -7.19 2.63
C ARG A 142 21.84 -7.37 3.62
N LEU A 143 20.96 -6.39 3.76
CA LEU A 143 19.82 -6.45 4.68
C LEU A 143 18.83 -7.56 4.32
N LEU A 144 18.56 -7.78 3.03
CA LEU A 144 17.68 -8.85 2.55
C LEU A 144 18.20 -10.27 2.86
N ARG A 145 19.49 -10.43 3.21
CA ARG A 145 20.09 -11.71 3.58
C ARG A 145 20.23 -11.91 5.09
N THR A 146 19.70 -11.00 5.89
CA THR A 146 19.77 -11.08 7.35
C THR A 146 18.65 -11.92 7.95
N GLU A 147 18.89 -12.47 9.12
CA GLU A 147 17.86 -13.15 9.90
C GLU A 147 16.79 -12.14 10.37
N GLU A 148 17.19 -10.92 10.70
CA GLU A 148 16.27 -9.84 11.09
C GLU A 148 15.21 -9.55 9.98
N TYR A 149 15.61 -9.61 8.71
CA TYR A 149 14.67 -9.53 7.58
C TYR A 149 13.63 -10.64 7.64
N ALA A 150 14.09 -11.88 7.77
CA ALA A 150 13.20 -13.04 7.80
C ALA A 150 12.24 -12.98 8.99
N GLU A 151 12.70 -12.60 10.18
CA GLU A 151 11.90 -12.43 11.38
C GLU A 151 10.86 -11.31 11.23
N PHE A 152 11.28 -10.17 10.73
CA PHE A 152 10.40 -9.02 10.54
C PHE A 152 9.25 -9.33 9.56
N PHE A 153 9.58 -9.96 8.44
CA PHE A 153 8.56 -10.35 7.46
C PHE A 153 7.72 -11.54 7.94
N ALA A 154 8.29 -12.48 8.68
CA ALA A 154 7.51 -13.56 9.30
C ALA A 154 6.46 -13.01 10.28
N ASN A 155 6.77 -11.99 11.06
CA ASN A 155 5.82 -11.31 11.92
C ASN A 155 4.69 -10.64 11.12
N LYS A 156 5.02 -9.91 10.05
CA LYS A 156 4.02 -9.28 9.17
C LYS A 156 3.11 -10.33 8.53
N TRP A 157 3.67 -11.38 7.97
CA TRP A 157 2.90 -12.44 7.31
C TRP A 157 2.10 -13.30 8.28
N SER A 158 2.61 -13.55 9.48
CA SER A 158 1.83 -14.18 10.55
C SER A 158 0.55 -13.41 10.86
N SER A 159 0.64 -12.08 10.87
CA SER A 159 -0.53 -11.23 11.05
C SER A 159 -1.52 -11.31 9.88
N LEU A 160 -1.01 -11.25 8.64
CA LEU A 160 -1.81 -11.37 7.42
C LEU A 160 -2.52 -12.74 7.31
N LEU A 161 -1.79 -13.81 7.59
CA LEU A 161 -2.29 -15.20 7.56
C LEU A 161 -3.08 -15.58 8.81
N ARG A 162 -3.32 -14.63 9.72
CA ARG A 162 -4.07 -14.83 10.97
C ARG A 162 -3.48 -15.96 11.82
N ASN A 163 -2.16 -16.11 11.85
CA ASN A 163 -1.48 -17.05 12.72
C ASN A 163 -1.63 -16.62 14.19
N LYS A 164 -2.81 -16.85 14.74
CA LYS A 164 -3.18 -16.49 16.11
C LYS A 164 -3.41 -17.73 16.93
N ARG A 165 -3.00 -17.70 18.19
CA ARG A 165 -3.38 -18.73 19.16
C ARG A 165 -4.89 -18.67 19.36
N ALA A 166 -5.62 -19.68 18.87
CA ALA A 166 -7.03 -19.86 19.18
C ALA A 166 -7.17 -20.45 20.61
N ASN A 167 -8.32 -20.21 21.26
CA ASN A 167 -8.63 -20.84 22.55
C ASN A 167 -8.53 -22.35 22.41
N GLY A 168 -7.69 -23.00 23.23
CA GLY A 168 -7.42 -24.43 23.14
C GLY A 168 -6.38 -24.90 22.14
N ALA A 169 -5.87 -24.04 21.26
CA ALA A 169 -4.78 -24.39 20.36
C ALA A 169 -3.44 -24.49 21.10
N LYS A 170 -2.63 -25.48 20.75
CA LYS A 170 -1.28 -25.65 21.30
C LYS A 170 -0.39 -24.54 20.76
N LEU A 171 0.38 -23.89 21.65
CA LEU A 171 1.39 -22.89 21.28
C LEU A 171 2.36 -23.42 20.20
N LYS A 172 2.70 -24.70 20.29
CA LYS A 172 3.60 -25.40 19.38
C LYS A 172 3.17 -25.27 17.90
N THR A 173 1.86 -25.35 17.60
CA THR A 173 1.35 -25.25 16.23
C THR A 173 1.51 -23.83 15.65
N THR A 174 1.20 -22.82 16.46
CA THR A 174 1.38 -21.41 16.05
C THR A 174 2.87 -21.10 15.80
N MET A 175 3.76 -21.64 16.65
CA MET A 175 5.20 -21.46 16.47
C MET A 175 5.72 -22.21 15.24
N ALA A 176 5.29 -23.44 15.00
CA ALA A 176 5.71 -24.21 13.81
C ALA A 176 5.33 -23.51 12.50
N PHE A 177 4.14 -22.90 12.44
CA PHE A 177 3.74 -22.13 11.25
C PHE A 177 4.54 -20.83 11.12
N TYR A 178 4.83 -20.14 12.23
CA TYR A 178 5.73 -19.00 12.24
C TYR A 178 7.14 -19.37 11.73
N ASP A 179 7.71 -20.45 12.23
CA ASP A 179 9.03 -20.92 11.85
C ASP A 179 9.10 -21.28 10.36
N TRP A 180 8.04 -21.92 9.84
CA TRP A 180 7.92 -22.20 8.40
C TRP A 180 7.86 -20.91 7.56
N ILE A 181 7.13 -19.88 8.01
CA ILE A 181 7.09 -18.57 7.34
C ILE A 181 8.48 -17.94 7.38
N LYS A 182 9.13 -17.89 8.56
CA LYS A 182 10.48 -17.34 8.73
C LYS A 182 11.47 -18.00 7.81
N GLU A 183 11.49 -19.35 7.77
CA GLU A 183 12.39 -20.11 6.89
C GLU A 183 12.10 -19.84 5.41
N SER A 184 10.86 -19.65 5.05
CA SER A 184 10.49 -19.31 3.67
C SER A 184 11.05 -17.95 3.23
N PHE A 185 11.09 -16.95 4.11
CA PHE A 185 11.74 -15.66 3.85
C PHE A 185 13.26 -15.77 3.88
N TYR A 186 13.82 -16.49 4.84
CA TYR A 186 15.26 -16.66 4.97
C TYR A 186 15.88 -17.36 3.74
N SER A 187 15.23 -18.40 3.25
CA SER A 187 15.64 -19.15 2.05
C SER A 187 15.25 -18.46 0.73
N ASN A 188 14.63 -17.28 0.79
CA ASN A 188 14.09 -16.57 -0.36
C ASN A 188 13.22 -17.47 -1.25
N LYS A 189 12.28 -18.22 -0.62
CA LYS A 189 11.38 -19.12 -1.32
C LYS A 189 10.56 -18.39 -2.37
N PRO A 190 10.46 -18.85 -3.62
CA PRO A 190 9.61 -18.25 -4.65
C PRO A 190 8.16 -18.10 -4.16
N TYR A 191 7.56 -16.92 -4.42
CA TYR A 191 6.24 -16.59 -3.89
C TYR A 191 5.13 -17.55 -4.34
N ASP A 192 5.16 -18.00 -5.59
CA ASP A 192 4.22 -18.97 -6.11
C ASP A 192 4.31 -20.31 -5.36
N ARG A 193 5.52 -20.76 -5.02
CA ARG A 193 5.74 -21.94 -4.20
C ARG A 193 5.23 -21.75 -2.77
N PHE A 194 5.53 -20.60 -2.16
CA PHE A 194 5.03 -20.26 -0.83
C PHE A 194 3.49 -20.35 -0.78
N VAL A 195 2.80 -19.73 -1.75
CA VAL A 195 1.32 -19.77 -1.82
C VAL A 195 0.80 -21.19 -2.08
N ARG A 196 1.42 -21.94 -3.00
CA ARG A 196 1.00 -23.33 -3.29
C ARG A 196 1.11 -24.22 -2.08
N GLU A 197 2.19 -24.13 -1.31
CA GLU A 197 2.40 -24.92 -0.10
C GLU A 197 1.33 -24.61 0.95
N ILE A 198 0.91 -23.35 1.11
CA ILE A 198 -0.19 -22.97 2.01
C ILE A 198 -1.53 -23.56 1.55
N LEU A 199 -1.85 -23.43 0.25
CA LEU A 199 -3.14 -23.89 -0.28
C LEU A 199 -3.24 -25.41 -0.36
N ALA A 200 -2.13 -26.10 -0.58
CA ALA A 200 -2.06 -27.56 -0.65
C ALA A 200 -1.84 -28.23 0.71
N ALA A 201 -1.62 -27.45 1.77
CA ALA A 201 -1.41 -28.00 3.11
C ALA A 201 -2.64 -28.80 3.55
N SER A 202 -2.40 -30.03 3.95
CA SER A 202 -3.42 -30.93 4.51
C SER A 202 -2.90 -31.56 5.80
N GLY A 203 -3.76 -31.81 6.76
CA GLY A 203 -3.41 -32.43 8.04
C GLY A 203 -4.32 -31.99 9.16
N ASP A 204 -4.26 -32.70 10.28
CA ASP A 204 -4.99 -32.35 11.50
C ASP A 204 -4.02 -31.73 12.52
N ILE A 205 -4.32 -30.50 12.90
CA ILE A 205 -3.60 -29.74 13.95
C ILE A 205 -3.57 -30.49 15.29
N LYS A 206 -4.50 -31.43 15.51
CA LYS A 206 -4.59 -32.19 16.75
C LYS A 206 -3.55 -33.31 16.87
N GLN A 207 -2.94 -33.70 15.78
CA GLN A 207 -1.97 -34.83 15.73
C GLN A 207 -0.49 -34.37 15.73
N SER A 208 -0.22 -33.08 15.82
CA SER A 208 1.15 -32.54 15.81
C SER A 208 1.60 -32.15 17.23
#